data_a68bd0f39f6f0644c1902f2c13256c61
#
_entry.id   a68bd0f39f6f0644c1902f2c13256c61
#
_cell.length_a   1.000
_cell.length_b   1.000
_cell.length_c   1.000
_cell.angle_alpha   90.00
_cell.angle_beta   90.00
_cell.angle_gamma   90.00
#
_symmetry.space_group_name_H-M   'P 1'
#
loop_
_entity.id
_entity.type
_entity.pdbx_description
1 polymer ?
#
loop_
_entity_poly.entity_id
_entity_poly.type
_entity_poly.pdbx_seq_one_letter_code
_entity_poly.pdbx_strand_id
1 'polypeptide(L)'
;MTNVLPTYPRSNLEFTHGVGSYLYTKSGEKFLDFGTGIAVNSLGYSNPYLNDKLKEQIDKLWHLSNVYQIPEQEKLAQRLCDNSFADYAFFCNSGTEAIEASIKIARRYFHSSENWSHKTEILSFSGSFHGRTIGALAAGGPDKLSSFNTTVNDFKFLEFGDHEQLQNSISEKTAAVIIEPIQGEGGIREVPRQCLEGLRKICDENNLSLIHISEPTRPLY
;
A
#
# COMPACT_ATOMS: atom_id res chain seq x y z
N MET A 1 -20.68 5.87 27.46
CA MET A 1 -19.85 4.67 27.16
C MET A 1 -19.84 4.47 25.64
N THR A 2 -18.70 4.18 25.03
CA THR A 2 -18.65 3.84 23.60
C THR A 2 -18.73 2.32 23.41
N ASN A 3 -19.47 1.88 22.38
CA ASN A 3 -19.53 0.47 21.98
C ASN A 3 -18.47 0.14 20.91
N VAL A 4 -17.63 1.10 20.53
CA VAL A 4 -16.55 0.90 19.57
C VAL A 4 -15.34 0.33 20.29
N LEU A 5 -14.81 -0.80 19.80
CA LEU A 5 -13.62 -1.45 20.35
C LEU A 5 -12.47 -0.46 20.48
N PRO A 6 -11.81 -0.35 21.66
CA PRO A 6 -10.76 0.64 21.91
C PRO A 6 -9.41 0.23 21.31
N THR A 7 -9.35 0.09 19.99
CA THR A 7 -8.13 -0.26 19.25
C THR A 7 -7.17 0.92 19.05
N TYR A 8 -7.63 2.15 19.31
CA TYR A 8 -6.84 3.38 19.19
C TYR A 8 -7.06 4.29 20.40
N PRO A 9 -6.03 5.00 20.89
CA PRO A 9 -6.17 6.09 21.82
C PRO A 9 -6.83 7.29 21.11
N ARG A 10 -8.15 7.44 21.25
CA ARG A 10 -8.89 8.52 20.60
C ARG A 10 -8.76 9.81 21.39
N SER A 11 -8.60 10.94 20.66
CA SER A 11 -8.77 12.26 21.25
C SER A 11 -10.24 12.51 21.64
N ASN A 12 -10.47 13.49 22.53
CA ASN A 12 -11.82 13.91 22.91
C ASN A 12 -12.44 14.92 21.90
N LEU A 13 -11.79 15.12 20.74
CA LEU A 13 -12.30 16.01 19.69
C LEU A 13 -13.36 15.27 18.87
N GLU A 14 -14.49 15.95 18.67
CA GLU A 14 -15.59 15.48 17.82
C GLU A 14 -15.80 16.49 16.69
N PHE A 15 -15.49 16.06 15.45
CA PHE A 15 -15.67 16.88 14.26
C PHE A 15 -16.99 16.53 13.59
N THR A 16 -17.73 17.55 13.15
CA THR A 16 -19.03 17.42 12.50
C THR A 16 -18.96 17.60 10.99
N HIS A 17 -18.04 18.40 10.51
CA HIS A 17 -17.83 18.65 9.07
C HIS A 17 -16.42 19.18 8.80
N GLY A 18 -16.05 19.24 7.52
CA GLY A 18 -14.82 19.81 7.03
C GLY A 18 -15.03 20.66 5.78
N VAL A 19 -14.20 21.68 5.59
CA VAL A 19 -14.18 22.53 4.39
C VAL A 19 -12.73 22.84 4.02
N GLY A 20 -12.34 22.50 2.81
CA GLY A 20 -10.94 22.62 2.37
C GLY A 20 -10.02 21.86 3.30
N SER A 21 -9.01 22.51 3.88
CA SER A 21 -8.05 21.90 4.81
C SER A 21 -8.46 22.00 6.30
N TYR A 22 -9.71 22.32 6.59
CA TYR A 22 -10.15 22.58 7.96
C TYR A 22 -11.27 21.65 8.40
N LEU A 23 -11.21 21.24 9.67
CA LEU A 23 -12.24 20.52 10.38
C LEU A 23 -12.91 21.42 11.41
N TYR A 24 -14.18 21.19 11.68
CA TYR A 24 -14.99 21.97 12.60
C TYR A 24 -15.70 21.08 13.61
N THR A 25 -15.62 21.48 14.89
CA THR A 25 -16.38 20.85 15.97
C THR A 25 -17.83 21.31 15.97
N LYS A 26 -18.67 20.64 16.78
CA LYS A 26 -20.05 21.05 17.03
C LYS A 26 -20.16 22.44 17.66
N SER A 27 -19.17 22.86 18.45
CA SER A 27 -19.07 24.21 19.04
C SER A 27 -18.60 25.29 18.05
N GLY A 28 -18.22 24.91 16.83
CA GLY A 28 -17.73 25.84 15.81
C GLY A 28 -16.23 26.11 15.87
N GLU A 29 -15.50 25.42 16.74
CA GLU A 29 -14.04 25.54 16.77
C GLU A 29 -13.44 24.98 15.47
N LYS A 30 -12.46 25.69 14.94
CA LYS A 30 -11.81 25.42 13.65
C LYS A 30 -10.41 24.87 13.86
N PHE A 31 -10.11 23.75 13.22
CA PHE A 31 -8.80 23.07 13.28
C PHE A 31 -8.24 22.91 11.88
N LEU A 32 -6.98 23.29 11.69
CA LEU A 32 -6.25 22.97 10.47
C LEU A 32 -5.82 21.52 10.48
N ASP A 33 -6.28 20.75 9.51
CA ASP A 33 -6.00 19.30 9.43
C ASP A 33 -4.82 19.00 8.51
N PHE A 34 -3.64 18.82 9.09
CA PHE A 34 -2.47 18.27 8.39
C PHE A 34 -2.45 16.74 8.32
N GLY A 35 -3.30 16.07 9.08
CA GLY A 35 -3.40 14.59 9.09
C GLY A 35 -4.13 14.05 7.88
N THR A 36 -5.09 14.81 7.35
CA THR A 36 -5.90 14.50 6.15
C THR A 36 -6.43 13.06 6.09
N GLY A 37 -6.74 12.48 7.25
CA GLY A 37 -7.13 11.06 7.36
C GLY A 37 -5.99 10.11 6.98
N ILE A 38 -4.74 10.44 7.34
CA ILE A 38 -3.50 9.77 6.90
C ILE A 38 -3.39 9.85 5.37
N ALA A 39 -3.36 11.10 4.87
CA ALA A 39 -3.21 11.50 3.47
C ALA A 39 -4.31 11.00 2.50
N VAL A 40 -5.47 10.59 3.01
CA VAL A 40 -6.62 10.17 2.19
C VAL A 40 -7.34 11.38 1.57
N ASN A 41 -7.53 12.46 2.36
CA ASN A 41 -8.27 13.66 1.93
C ASN A 41 -7.36 14.71 1.27
N SER A 42 -6.48 14.29 0.35
CA SER A 42 -5.51 15.17 -0.29
C SER A 42 -6.11 16.33 -1.09
N LEU A 43 -7.38 16.21 -1.52
CA LEU A 43 -8.14 17.29 -2.18
C LEU A 43 -8.96 18.15 -1.20
N GLY A 44 -8.77 17.92 0.10
CA GLY A 44 -9.52 18.59 1.16
C GLY A 44 -10.95 18.06 1.33
N TYR A 45 -11.63 18.67 2.31
CA TYR A 45 -13.01 18.35 2.67
C TYR A 45 -14.00 19.11 1.81
N SER A 46 -15.14 18.49 1.51
CA SER A 46 -16.28 19.10 0.84
C SER A 46 -15.95 19.75 -0.53
N ASN A 47 -15.03 19.13 -1.28
CA ASN A 47 -14.72 19.58 -2.63
C ASN A 47 -15.99 19.53 -3.50
N PRO A 48 -16.48 20.67 -4.05
CA PRO A 48 -17.76 20.70 -4.76
C PRO A 48 -17.82 19.76 -5.97
N TYR A 49 -16.75 19.74 -6.76
CA TYR A 49 -16.68 18.89 -7.95
C TYR A 49 -16.81 17.40 -7.60
N LEU A 50 -16.08 16.95 -6.57
CA LEU A 50 -16.16 15.55 -6.11
C LEU A 50 -17.52 15.21 -5.55
N ASN A 51 -18.09 16.12 -4.74
CA ASN A 51 -19.41 15.94 -4.16
C ASN A 51 -20.49 15.79 -5.23
N ASP A 52 -20.43 16.61 -6.29
CA ASP A 52 -21.42 16.56 -7.36
C ASP A 52 -21.26 15.30 -8.20
N LYS A 53 -20.00 14.88 -8.51
CA LYS A 53 -19.76 13.60 -9.19
C LYS A 53 -20.24 12.39 -8.38
N LEU A 54 -20.06 12.43 -7.06
CA LEU A 54 -20.54 11.36 -6.19
C LEU A 54 -22.07 11.31 -6.17
N LYS A 55 -22.77 12.46 -6.10
CA LYS A 55 -24.23 12.54 -6.18
C LYS A 55 -24.76 11.99 -7.52
N GLU A 56 -24.15 12.39 -8.64
CA GLU A 56 -24.48 11.85 -9.97
C GLU A 56 -24.34 10.33 -10.02
N GLN A 57 -23.34 9.76 -9.35
CA GLN A 57 -23.11 8.31 -9.33
C GLN A 57 -24.08 7.59 -8.41
N ILE A 58 -24.47 8.19 -7.28
CA ILE A 58 -25.46 7.64 -6.34
C ILE A 58 -26.77 7.35 -7.04
N ASP A 59 -27.20 8.25 -7.94
CA ASP A 59 -28.47 8.11 -8.70
C ASP A 59 -28.39 7.06 -9.82
N LYS A 60 -27.20 6.50 -10.12
CA LYS A 60 -27.00 5.50 -11.17
C LYS A 60 -26.85 4.10 -10.58
N LEU A 61 -25.67 3.84 -10.00
CA LEU A 61 -25.28 2.50 -9.61
C LEU A 61 -24.26 2.55 -8.47
N TRP A 62 -24.60 1.92 -7.35
CA TRP A 62 -23.78 1.92 -6.14
C TRP A 62 -22.71 0.83 -6.16
N HIS A 63 -23.08 -0.35 -6.64
CA HIS A 63 -22.19 -1.51 -6.67
C HIS A 63 -22.55 -2.41 -7.84
N LEU A 64 -21.52 -2.99 -8.45
CA LEU A 64 -21.64 -4.02 -9.46
C LEU A 64 -20.57 -5.08 -9.24
N SER A 65 -20.93 -6.35 -9.42
CA SER A 65 -19.97 -7.45 -9.30
C SER A 65 -18.92 -7.38 -10.42
N ASN A 66 -17.69 -7.76 -10.09
CA ASN A 66 -16.56 -7.86 -11.04
C ASN A 66 -16.79 -8.87 -12.18
N VAL A 67 -17.89 -9.62 -12.18
CA VAL A 67 -18.27 -10.48 -13.32
C VAL A 67 -18.88 -9.68 -14.48
N TYR A 68 -19.16 -8.41 -14.26
CA TYR A 68 -19.67 -7.50 -15.28
C TYR A 68 -18.63 -6.46 -15.65
N GLN A 69 -18.76 -5.88 -16.84
CA GLN A 69 -17.92 -4.75 -17.26
C GLN A 69 -18.35 -3.47 -16.55
N ILE A 70 -17.38 -2.73 -16.03
CA ILE A 70 -17.58 -1.45 -15.34
C ILE A 70 -16.81 -0.38 -16.12
N PRO A 71 -17.49 0.42 -16.97
CA PRO A 71 -16.82 1.38 -17.88
C PRO A 71 -15.94 2.41 -17.16
N GLU A 72 -16.33 2.85 -15.97
CA GLU A 72 -15.56 3.82 -15.16
C GLU A 72 -14.26 3.19 -14.62
N GLN A 73 -14.30 1.90 -14.28
CA GLN A 73 -13.11 1.14 -13.85
C GLN A 73 -12.13 0.99 -15.01
N GLU A 74 -12.62 0.66 -16.21
CA GLU A 74 -11.79 0.54 -17.41
C GLU A 74 -11.12 1.87 -17.77
N LYS A 75 -11.86 2.98 -17.72
CA LYS A 75 -11.30 4.33 -17.96
C LYS A 75 -10.21 4.69 -16.95
N LEU A 76 -10.42 4.34 -15.67
CA LEU A 76 -9.42 4.59 -14.65
C LEU A 76 -8.19 3.71 -14.85
N ALA A 77 -8.37 2.42 -15.15
CA ALA A 77 -7.30 1.49 -15.47
C ALA A 77 -6.45 2.00 -16.64
N GLN A 78 -7.09 2.38 -17.75
CA GLN A 78 -6.42 2.94 -18.92
C GLN A 78 -5.58 4.18 -18.53
N ARG A 79 -6.18 5.12 -17.79
CA ARG A 79 -5.47 6.34 -17.36
C ARG A 79 -4.27 6.04 -16.46
N LEU A 80 -4.37 5.05 -15.58
CA LEU A 80 -3.25 4.62 -14.74
C LEU A 80 -2.13 3.99 -15.56
N CYS A 81 -2.46 3.12 -16.51
CA CYS A 81 -1.48 2.49 -17.39
C CYS A 81 -0.80 3.53 -18.32
N ASP A 82 -1.55 4.46 -18.90
CA ASP A 82 -1.01 5.51 -19.79
C ASP A 82 -0.03 6.47 -19.05
N ASN A 83 -0.12 6.56 -17.72
CA ASN A 83 0.71 7.45 -16.92
C ASN A 83 1.70 6.70 -16.00
N SER A 84 1.94 5.43 -16.24
CA SER A 84 2.88 4.61 -15.48
C SER A 84 3.58 3.58 -16.37
N PHE A 85 4.40 2.73 -15.77
CA PHE A 85 5.03 1.59 -16.45
C PHE A 85 4.10 0.35 -16.53
N ALA A 86 2.92 0.40 -15.92
CA ALA A 86 2.06 -0.77 -15.75
C ALA A 86 1.23 -1.05 -17.02
N ASP A 87 1.11 -2.32 -17.37
CA ASP A 87 0.23 -2.79 -18.44
C ASP A 87 -1.20 -3.04 -17.97
N TYR A 88 -1.38 -3.27 -16.65
CA TYR A 88 -2.66 -3.62 -16.05
C TYR A 88 -2.84 -2.94 -14.69
N ALA A 89 -4.08 -2.67 -14.30
CA ALA A 89 -4.47 -2.20 -12.98
C ALA A 89 -5.38 -3.21 -12.29
N PHE A 90 -5.16 -3.41 -11.00
CA PHE A 90 -6.01 -4.21 -10.12
C PHE A 90 -6.62 -3.32 -9.04
N PHE A 91 -7.93 -3.38 -8.87
CA PHE A 91 -8.65 -2.58 -7.88
C PHE A 91 -9.10 -3.43 -6.70
N CYS A 92 -8.91 -2.88 -5.50
CA CYS A 92 -9.31 -3.50 -4.23
C CYS A 92 -9.75 -2.42 -3.23
N ASN A 93 -10.18 -2.81 -2.03
CA ASN A 93 -10.78 -1.88 -1.07
C ASN A 93 -9.76 -1.20 -0.16
N SER A 94 -8.54 -1.72 -0.09
CA SER A 94 -7.53 -1.23 0.86
C SER A 94 -6.10 -1.53 0.40
N GLY A 95 -5.13 -0.77 0.93
CA GLY A 95 -3.71 -1.03 0.70
C GLY A 95 -3.27 -2.41 1.18
N THR A 96 -3.80 -2.90 2.30
CA THR A 96 -3.47 -4.25 2.78
C THR A 96 -3.96 -5.34 1.83
N GLU A 97 -5.10 -5.16 1.15
CA GLU A 97 -5.57 -6.08 0.10
C GLU A 97 -4.68 -6.02 -1.14
N ALA A 98 -4.18 -4.83 -1.49
CA ALA A 98 -3.21 -4.68 -2.57
C ALA A 98 -1.89 -5.43 -2.28
N ILE A 99 -1.41 -5.36 -1.03
CA ILE A 99 -0.24 -6.12 -0.57
C ILE A 99 -0.50 -7.63 -0.63
N GLU A 100 -1.62 -8.10 -0.13
CA GLU A 100 -2.01 -9.52 -0.21
C GLU A 100 -2.10 -10.00 -1.66
N ALA A 101 -2.65 -9.18 -2.56
CA ALA A 101 -2.68 -9.47 -3.98
C ALA A 101 -1.27 -9.54 -4.58
N SER A 102 -0.40 -8.57 -4.27
CA SER A 102 0.98 -8.52 -4.77
C SER A 102 1.80 -9.75 -4.35
N ILE A 103 1.70 -10.14 -3.07
CA ILE A 103 2.34 -11.36 -2.54
C ILE A 103 1.86 -12.61 -3.30
N LYS A 104 0.53 -12.73 -3.47
CA LYS A 104 -0.06 -13.88 -4.17
C LYS A 104 0.31 -13.91 -5.66
N ILE A 105 0.32 -12.75 -6.33
CA ILE A 105 0.69 -12.64 -7.75
C ILE A 105 2.16 -13.04 -7.93
N ALA A 106 3.07 -12.49 -7.12
CA ALA A 106 4.49 -12.84 -7.17
C ALA A 106 4.71 -14.35 -6.98
N ARG A 107 4.14 -14.93 -5.92
CA ARG A 107 4.25 -16.38 -5.67
C ARG A 107 3.61 -17.21 -6.77
N ARG A 108 2.46 -16.83 -7.29
CA ARG A 108 1.76 -17.55 -8.36
C ARG A 108 2.53 -17.52 -9.67
N TYR A 109 3.14 -16.38 -10.00
CA TYR A 109 3.97 -16.23 -11.18
C TYR A 109 5.10 -17.26 -11.20
N PHE A 110 5.87 -17.35 -10.12
CA PHE A 110 6.97 -18.31 -10.03
C PHE A 110 6.48 -19.75 -9.93
N HIS A 111 5.43 -20.03 -9.15
CA HIS A 111 4.86 -21.36 -9.04
C HIS A 111 4.38 -21.92 -10.40
N SER A 112 3.93 -21.07 -11.30
CA SER A 112 3.45 -21.48 -12.63
C SER A 112 4.59 -21.76 -13.62
N SER A 113 5.84 -21.51 -13.25
CA SER A 113 7.02 -21.74 -14.09
C SER A 113 7.68 -23.06 -13.72
N GLU A 114 7.95 -23.90 -14.70
CA GLU A 114 8.69 -25.17 -14.51
C GLU A 114 10.09 -24.93 -13.95
N ASN A 115 10.73 -23.82 -14.36
CA ASN A 115 12.12 -23.51 -13.98
C ASN A 115 12.25 -22.80 -12.63
N TRP A 116 11.20 -22.11 -12.15
CA TRP A 116 11.27 -21.20 -11.00
C TRP A 116 10.25 -21.51 -9.89
N SER A 117 9.60 -22.67 -9.93
CA SER A 117 8.57 -23.03 -8.95
C SER A 117 9.09 -23.13 -7.49
N HIS A 118 10.40 -23.19 -7.32
CA HIS A 118 11.08 -23.19 -6.01
C HIS A 118 11.23 -21.78 -5.41
N LYS A 119 10.98 -20.71 -6.18
CA LYS A 119 11.05 -19.34 -5.70
C LYS A 119 9.80 -18.98 -4.88
N THR A 120 9.95 -18.83 -3.57
CA THR A 120 8.85 -18.54 -2.64
C THR A 120 9.15 -17.40 -1.69
N GLU A 121 10.44 -17.12 -1.45
CA GLU A 121 10.90 -16.14 -0.47
C GLU A 121 10.73 -14.71 -0.95
N ILE A 122 10.23 -13.85 -0.05
CA ILE A 122 10.06 -12.41 -0.29
C ILE A 122 10.99 -11.66 0.67
N LEU A 123 11.84 -10.80 0.12
CA LEU A 123 12.70 -9.90 0.89
C LEU A 123 11.92 -8.62 1.22
N SER A 124 12.03 -8.17 2.44
CA SER A 124 11.37 -6.97 2.97
C SER A 124 12.35 -6.21 3.87
N PHE A 125 12.02 -4.97 4.26
CA PHE A 125 12.94 -4.10 4.99
C PHE A 125 12.40 -3.71 6.37
N SER A 126 13.31 -3.58 7.33
CA SER A 126 12.99 -3.08 8.68
C SER A 126 12.34 -1.69 8.64
N GLY A 127 11.39 -1.45 9.54
CA GLY A 127 10.64 -0.20 9.61
C GLY A 127 9.51 -0.05 8.56
N SER A 128 9.25 -1.06 7.74
CA SER A 128 8.19 -1.05 6.74
C SER A 128 6.79 -1.13 7.35
N PHE A 129 5.81 -0.52 6.67
CA PHE A 129 4.39 -0.72 6.95
C PHE A 129 3.66 -1.22 5.70
N HIS A 130 3.17 -2.44 5.75
CA HIS A 130 2.53 -3.10 4.59
C HIS A 130 1.05 -3.42 4.81
N GLY A 131 0.51 -3.11 5.99
CA GLY A 131 -0.89 -3.38 6.35
C GLY A 131 -1.02 -4.21 7.62
N ARG A 132 -2.25 -4.64 7.92
CA ARG A 132 -2.59 -5.33 9.19
C ARG A 132 -3.25 -6.70 9.02
N THR A 133 -3.35 -7.26 7.83
CA THR A 133 -3.63 -8.68 7.64
C THR A 133 -2.42 -9.51 8.05
N ILE A 134 -2.59 -10.79 8.31
CA ILE A 134 -1.50 -11.67 8.74
C ILE A 134 -0.36 -11.69 7.69
N GLY A 135 -0.68 -11.74 6.39
CA GLY A 135 0.33 -11.70 5.33
C GLY A 135 1.03 -10.35 5.23
N ALA A 136 0.29 -9.24 5.33
CA ALA A 136 0.87 -7.90 5.33
C ALA A 136 1.73 -7.63 6.57
N LEU A 137 1.32 -8.11 7.76
CA LEU A 137 2.14 -8.06 8.98
C LEU A 137 3.41 -8.87 8.83
N ALA A 138 3.32 -10.06 8.21
CA ALA A 138 4.48 -10.90 7.92
C ALA A 138 5.48 -10.17 7.03
N ALA A 139 5.02 -9.47 5.99
CA ALA A 139 5.87 -8.64 5.15
C ALA A 139 6.45 -7.43 5.90
N GLY A 140 5.80 -6.96 6.95
CA GLY A 140 6.24 -5.83 7.78
C GLY A 140 7.25 -6.16 8.88
N GLY A 141 7.54 -7.44 9.11
CA GLY A 141 8.54 -7.89 10.09
C GLY A 141 8.01 -8.84 11.17
N PRO A 142 8.90 -9.71 11.72
CA PRO A 142 8.52 -10.71 12.71
C PRO A 142 7.97 -10.10 14.00
N ASP A 143 8.46 -8.94 14.41
CA ASP A 143 8.00 -8.26 15.61
C ASP A 143 6.51 -7.90 15.54
N LYS A 144 6.00 -7.61 14.34
CA LYS A 144 4.59 -7.29 14.10
C LYS A 144 3.68 -8.51 14.24
N LEU A 145 4.20 -9.71 14.03
CA LEU A 145 3.47 -10.97 14.20
C LEU A 145 3.58 -11.54 15.62
N SER A 146 4.60 -11.17 16.38
CA SER A 146 4.90 -11.77 17.68
C SER A 146 3.73 -11.70 18.66
N SER A 147 3.00 -10.57 18.66
CA SER A 147 1.83 -10.39 19.53
C SER A 147 0.64 -11.28 19.18
N PHE A 148 0.64 -11.92 18.02
CA PHE A 148 -0.43 -12.84 17.57
C PHE A 148 -0.02 -14.32 17.71
N ASN A 149 1.16 -14.60 18.26
CA ASN A 149 1.71 -15.94 18.43
C ASN A 149 1.61 -16.79 17.12
N THR A 150 1.94 -16.19 16.00
CA THR A 150 1.89 -16.82 14.68
C THR A 150 3.09 -16.46 13.83
N THR A 151 3.38 -17.29 12.83
CA THR A 151 4.44 -17.06 11.85
C THR A 151 3.89 -17.27 10.44
N VAL A 152 4.46 -16.55 9.49
CA VAL A 152 4.24 -16.79 8.06
C VAL A 152 5.63 -17.00 7.44
N ASN A 153 5.79 -18.16 6.80
CA ASN A 153 7.07 -18.54 6.23
C ASN A 153 7.39 -17.78 4.94
N ASP A 154 8.65 -17.86 4.54
CA ASP A 154 9.17 -17.34 3.29
C ASP A 154 9.18 -15.80 3.22
N PHE A 155 9.39 -15.13 4.36
CA PHE A 155 9.78 -13.73 4.43
C PHE A 155 11.16 -13.60 5.07
N LYS A 156 12.01 -12.78 4.49
CA LYS A 156 13.34 -12.44 5.01
C LYS A 156 13.45 -10.93 5.17
N PHE A 157 13.90 -10.50 6.33
CA PHE A 157 13.97 -9.08 6.70
C PHE A 157 15.38 -8.57 6.62
N LEU A 158 15.54 -7.40 6.03
CA LEU A 158 16.80 -6.73 5.80
C LEU A 158 16.77 -5.36 6.47
N GLU A 159 17.95 -4.89 6.86
CA GLU A 159 18.06 -3.52 7.34
C GLU A 159 17.85 -2.52 6.19
N PHE A 160 17.07 -1.48 6.47
CA PHE A 160 16.79 -0.44 5.48
C PHE A 160 18.05 0.35 5.15
N GLY A 161 18.44 0.32 3.88
CA GLY A 161 19.65 1.00 3.38
C GLY A 161 20.92 0.12 3.38
N ASP A 162 20.85 -1.13 3.81
CA ASP A 162 21.98 -2.07 3.76
C ASP A 162 22.01 -2.82 2.42
N HIS A 163 22.78 -2.29 1.47
CA HIS A 163 22.93 -2.88 0.13
C HIS A 163 23.71 -4.18 0.13
N GLU A 164 24.69 -4.31 1.00
CA GLU A 164 25.51 -5.52 1.10
C GLU A 164 24.66 -6.68 1.63
N GLN A 165 23.86 -6.42 2.67
CA GLN A 165 22.91 -7.39 3.20
C GLN A 165 21.90 -7.81 2.14
N LEU A 166 21.38 -6.88 1.32
CA LEU A 166 20.47 -7.19 0.24
C LEU A 166 21.11 -8.15 -0.77
N GLN A 167 22.30 -7.84 -1.27
CA GLN A 167 23.01 -8.68 -2.25
C GLN A 167 23.28 -10.09 -1.70
N ASN A 168 23.76 -10.18 -0.46
CA ASN A 168 24.05 -11.45 0.21
C ASN A 168 22.80 -12.25 0.60
N SER A 169 21.64 -11.62 0.58
CA SER A 169 20.36 -12.25 0.95
C SER A 169 19.61 -12.85 -0.22
N ILE A 170 19.92 -12.45 -1.44
CA ILE A 170 19.32 -13.04 -2.65
C ILE A 170 19.81 -14.46 -2.81
N SER A 171 18.89 -15.38 -3.01
CA SER A 171 19.15 -16.80 -3.20
C SER A 171 18.28 -17.36 -4.34
N GLU A 172 18.50 -18.63 -4.69
CA GLU A 172 17.65 -19.33 -5.66
C GLU A 172 16.19 -19.38 -5.24
N LYS A 173 15.90 -19.28 -3.93
CA LYS A 173 14.53 -19.26 -3.39
C LYS A 173 13.87 -17.90 -3.45
N THR A 174 14.61 -16.84 -3.68
CA THR A 174 14.07 -15.48 -3.68
C THR A 174 13.16 -15.27 -4.89
N ALA A 175 11.91 -14.92 -4.61
CA ALA A 175 10.87 -14.62 -5.61
C ALA A 175 10.72 -13.12 -5.82
N ALA A 176 10.72 -12.34 -4.75
CA ALA A 176 10.40 -10.92 -4.82
C ALA A 176 11.15 -10.08 -3.78
N VAL A 177 11.27 -8.80 -4.09
CA VAL A 177 11.63 -7.75 -3.12
C VAL A 177 10.43 -6.82 -2.98
N ILE A 178 10.04 -6.50 -1.73
CA ILE A 178 9.00 -5.54 -1.42
C ILE A 178 9.59 -4.36 -0.67
N ILE A 179 9.34 -3.15 -1.14
CA ILE A 179 9.95 -1.93 -0.60
C ILE A 179 8.98 -0.75 -0.63
N GLU A 180 9.07 0.11 0.37
CA GLU A 180 8.52 1.46 0.31
C GLU A 180 9.60 2.40 -0.21
N PRO A 181 9.44 3.08 -1.35
CA PRO A 181 10.39 4.10 -1.81
C PRO A 181 10.58 5.25 -0.81
N ILE A 182 9.51 5.54 -0.06
CA ILE A 182 9.51 6.41 1.12
C ILE A 182 8.80 5.65 2.22
N GLN A 183 9.53 5.26 3.27
CA GLN A 183 8.90 4.65 4.44
C GLN A 183 8.14 5.72 5.22
N GLY A 184 6.80 5.61 5.29
CA GLY A 184 5.97 6.53 6.05
C GLY A 184 6.09 6.31 7.56
N GLU A 185 5.61 5.19 8.04
CA GLU A 185 5.63 4.78 9.47
C GLU A 185 7.06 4.63 10.02
N GLY A 186 8.01 4.28 9.18
CA GLY A 186 9.43 4.15 9.54
C GLY A 186 10.16 5.47 9.77
N GLY A 187 9.46 6.63 9.70
CA GLY A 187 10.01 7.96 10.02
C GLY A 187 10.31 8.84 8.80
N ILE A 188 9.54 8.72 7.74
CA ILE A 188 9.66 9.47 6.48
C ILE A 188 11.08 9.32 5.89
N ARG A 189 11.51 8.07 5.76
CA ARG A 189 12.84 7.74 5.23
C ARG A 189 12.77 7.46 3.74
N GLU A 190 13.42 8.30 2.95
CA GLU A 190 13.50 8.15 1.50
C GLU A 190 14.60 7.18 1.10
N VAL A 191 14.34 6.32 0.12
CA VAL A 191 15.37 5.51 -0.55
C VAL A 191 16.01 6.37 -1.63
N PRO A 192 17.34 6.60 -1.60
CA PRO A 192 18.02 7.36 -2.64
C PRO A 192 17.76 6.77 -4.03
N ARG A 193 17.58 7.64 -5.03
CA ARG A 193 17.27 7.24 -6.41
C ARG A 193 18.23 6.18 -6.95
N GLN A 194 19.52 6.36 -6.75
CA GLN A 194 20.56 5.40 -7.18
C GLN A 194 20.35 4.00 -6.57
N CYS A 195 19.79 3.93 -5.34
CA CYS A 195 19.50 2.67 -4.67
C CYS A 195 18.27 2.00 -5.29
N LEU A 196 17.25 2.77 -5.68
CA LEU A 196 16.08 2.24 -6.40
C LEU A 196 16.47 1.72 -7.79
N GLU A 197 17.33 2.45 -8.52
CA GLU A 197 17.87 2.01 -9.81
C GLU A 197 18.71 0.73 -9.67
N GLY A 198 19.55 0.66 -8.64
CA GLY A 198 20.31 -0.54 -8.30
C GLY A 198 19.44 -1.72 -7.92
N LEU A 199 18.35 -1.48 -7.15
CA LEU A 199 17.40 -2.49 -6.78
C LEU A 199 16.64 -3.04 -8.00
N ARG A 200 16.24 -2.18 -8.93
CA ARG A 200 15.61 -2.63 -10.19
C ARG A 200 16.58 -3.52 -10.98
N LYS A 201 17.83 -3.08 -11.13
CA LYS A 201 18.86 -3.84 -11.85
C LYS A 201 19.10 -5.23 -11.23
N ILE A 202 19.27 -5.31 -9.90
CA ILE A 202 19.53 -6.59 -9.23
C ILE A 202 18.31 -7.53 -9.33
N CYS A 203 17.09 -6.99 -9.29
CA CYS A 203 15.89 -7.78 -9.50
C CYS A 203 15.81 -8.35 -10.93
N ASP A 204 16.16 -7.56 -11.95
CA ASP A 204 16.18 -8.02 -13.34
C ASP A 204 17.25 -9.11 -13.56
N GLU A 205 18.46 -8.91 -13.05
CA GLU A 205 19.58 -9.87 -13.17
C GLU A 205 19.28 -11.22 -12.48
N ASN A 206 18.44 -11.23 -11.45
CA ASN A 206 18.10 -12.44 -10.69
C ASN A 206 16.68 -12.97 -10.97
N ASN A 207 15.96 -12.40 -11.93
CA ASN A 207 14.57 -12.74 -12.24
C ASN A 207 13.69 -12.68 -10.98
N LEU A 208 13.66 -11.52 -10.31
CA LEU A 208 12.84 -11.25 -9.14
C LEU A 208 11.72 -10.27 -9.47
N SER A 209 10.57 -10.45 -8.85
CA SER A 209 9.54 -9.42 -8.83
C SER A 209 9.96 -8.27 -7.91
N LEU A 210 9.76 -7.03 -8.35
CA LEU A 210 9.96 -5.85 -7.52
C LEU A 210 8.62 -5.19 -7.24
N ILE A 211 8.25 -5.13 -5.96
CA ILE A 211 6.99 -4.58 -5.48
C ILE A 211 7.30 -3.26 -4.79
N HIS A 212 6.78 -2.16 -5.33
CA HIS A 212 6.86 -0.85 -4.71
C HIS A 212 5.54 -0.53 -4.00
N ILE A 213 5.64 -0.02 -2.79
CA ILE A 213 4.49 0.42 -2.02
C ILE A 213 4.70 1.87 -1.65
N SER A 214 3.67 2.68 -1.80
CA SER A 214 3.69 4.07 -1.39
C SER A 214 2.35 4.40 -0.73
N GLU A 215 2.44 4.98 0.43
CA GLU A 215 1.30 5.56 1.15
C GLU A 215 0.97 6.94 0.62
N PRO A 216 -0.30 7.22 0.58
CA PRO A 216 -1.19 6.93 -0.52
C PRO A 216 -0.58 7.58 -1.74
N THR A 217 -0.75 7.00 -2.89
CA THR A 217 -0.12 7.42 -4.15
C THR A 217 0.13 8.93 -4.23
N ARG A 218 1.31 9.36 -3.80
CA ARG A 218 1.80 10.69 -4.11
C ARG A 218 2.49 10.58 -5.46
N PRO A 219 2.09 11.38 -6.45
CA PRO A 219 2.92 11.52 -7.62
C PRO A 219 4.28 12.07 -7.14
N LEU A 220 5.29 11.23 -7.23
CA LEU A 220 6.68 11.65 -7.06
C LEU A 220 7.08 12.30 -8.39
N TYR A 221 7.08 13.62 -8.41
CA TYR A 221 7.62 14.42 -9.52
C TYR A 221 9.09 14.65 -9.32
#